data_39d1fd039bac9748e48144ae669732ad
#
_entry.id   39d1fd039bac9748e48144ae669732ad
#
_cell.length_a   1.000
_cell.length_b   1.000
_cell.length_c   1.000
_cell.angle_alpha   90.00
_cell.angle_beta   90.00
_cell.angle_gamma   90.00
#
_symmetry.space_group_name_H-M   'P 1'
#
loop_
_entity.id
_entity.type
_entity.pdbx_description
1 polymer ?
#
loop_
_entity_poly.entity_id
_entity_poly.type
_entity_poly.pdbx_seq_one_letter_code
_entity_poly.pdbx_strand_id
1 'polypeptide(L)'
;MRRLDAAVAAGGSFAFETTLGGQTIVEKLIAAASTHDVLVWYCGLRDAEHHIARVRARVARGGHDIPEERIRKRCKTSYRNLLKLMPHLVSLRVYDNSVDVEPGEAVPEPALVLYVDDGQVLYPTSLAEMRDTPDWAKPLVEASLSASE
;
A
#
# COMPACT_ATOMS: atom_id res chain seq x y z
N MET A 1 -8.29 2.65 -15.92
CA MET A 1 -9.49 3.39 -15.51
C MET A 1 -10.76 2.86 -16.23
N ARG A 2 -10.90 2.90 -17.56
CA ARG A 2 -12.11 2.40 -18.26
C ARG A 2 -12.49 0.94 -17.93
N ARG A 3 -11.49 0.05 -17.71
CA ARG A 3 -11.74 -1.36 -17.36
C ARG A 3 -12.31 -1.51 -15.95
N LEU A 4 -11.84 -0.72 -14.99
CA LEU A 4 -12.40 -0.66 -13.64
C LEU A 4 -13.85 -0.19 -13.69
N ASP A 5 -14.12 0.93 -14.39
CA ASP A 5 -15.48 1.48 -14.52
C ASP A 5 -16.45 0.46 -15.15
N ALA A 6 -15.99 -0.26 -16.18
CA ALA A 6 -16.78 -1.29 -16.83
C ALA A 6 -17.06 -2.49 -15.90
N ALA A 7 -16.09 -2.94 -15.13
CA ALA A 7 -16.25 -4.04 -14.16
C ALA A 7 -17.24 -3.67 -13.05
N VAL A 8 -17.09 -2.47 -12.48
CA VAL A 8 -18.02 -1.97 -11.46
C VAL A 8 -19.45 -1.86 -12.00
N ALA A 9 -19.61 -1.29 -13.21
CA ALA A 9 -20.95 -1.18 -13.84
C ALA A 9 -21.60 -2.53 -14.15
N ALA A 10 -20.79 -3.57 -14.38
CA ALA A 10 -21.26 -4.93 -14.66
C ALA A 10 -21.43 -5.79 -13.39
N GLY A 11 -21.13 -5.26 -12.20
CA GLY A 11 -21.14 -6.03 -10.94
C GLY A 11 -20.05 -7.12 -10.90
N GLY A 12 -18.96 -6.96 -11.66
CA GLY A 12 -17.93 -7.96 -11.84
C GLY A 12 -16.70 -7.72 -10.98
N SER A 13 -15.90 -8.77 -10.73
CA SER A 13 -14.61 -8.67 -10.05
C SER A 13 -13.52 -8.15 -10.98
N PHE A 14 -12.65 -7.29 -10.46
CA PHE A 14 -11.52 -6.73 -11.21
C PHE A 14 -10.29 -6.52 -10.32
N ALA A 15 -9.17 -7.09 -10.68
CA ALA A 15 -7.89 -6.88 -10.01
C ALA A 15 -6.95 -6.05 -10.88
N PHE A 16 -6.20 -5.14 -10.26
CA PHE A 16 -5.22 -4.28 -10.95
C PHE A 16 -4.15 -3.76 -9.99
N GLU A 17 -3.04 -3.31 -10.56
CA GLU A 17 -1.97 -2.65 -9.82
C GLU A 17 -2.06 -1.13 -9.97
N THR A 18 -1.78 -0.40 -8.90
CA THR A 18 -1.71 1.05 -8.89
C THR A 18 -0.67 1.53 -7.89
N THR A 19 -0.07 2.69 -8.15
CA THR A 19 0.78 3.38 -7.17
C THR A 19 -0.04 4.14 -6.12
N LEU A 20 -1.35 4.13 -6.24
CA LEU A 20 -2.28 4.88 -5.38
C LEU A 20 -1.94 6.40 -5.26
N GLY A 21 -1.14 6.93 -6.19
CA GLY A 21 -0.65 8.32 -6.17
C GLY A 21 -1.63 9.35 -6.70
N GLY A 22 -2.69 8.93 -7.42
CA GLY A 22 -3.68 9.81 -8.03
C GLY A 22 -4.96 9.92 -7.21
N GLN A 23 -5.58 11.11 -7.19
CA GLN A 23 -6.84 11.35 -6.51
C GLN A 23 -8.01 10.57 -7.14
N THR A 24 -8.08 10.54 -8.47
CA THR A 24 -9.17 9.90 -9.22
C THR A 24 -9.32 8.40 -8.94
N ILE A 25 -8.21 7.67 -8.70
CA ILE A 25 -8.30 6.24 -8.39
C ILE A 25 -8.92 6.02 -7.00
N VAL A 26 -8.55 6.85 -6.03
CA VAL A 26 -9.10 6.79 -4.67
C VAL A 26 -10.60 7.07 -4.68
N GLU A 27 -11.04 8.13 -5.36
CA GLU A 27 -12.47 8.47 -5.49
C GLU A 27 -13.27 7.33 -6.12
N LYS A 28 -12.72 6.70 -7.17
CA LYS A 28 -13.37 5.54 -7.80
C LYS A 28 -13.46 4.31 -6.89
N LEU A 29 -12.41 4.03 -6.11
CA LEU A 29 -12.41 2.92 -5.16
C LEU A 29 -13.40 3.16 -4.01
N ILE A 30 -13.45 4.38 -3.48
CA ILE A 30 -14.44 4.76 -2.47
C ILE A 30 -15.88 4.62 -3.02
N ALA A 31 -16.12 5.09 -4.24
CA ALA A 31 -17.42 4.93 -4.89
C ALA A 31 -17.77 3.44 -5.13
N ALA A 32 -16.80 2.63 -5.55
CA ALA A 32 -16.99 1.20 -5.76
C ALA A 32 -17.31 0.44 -4.45
N ALA A 33 -16.78 0.88 -3.31
CA ALA A 33 -17.00 0.26 -2.01
C ALA A 33 -18.48 0.26 -1.55
N SER A 34 -19.33 1.09 -2.19
CA SER A 34 -20.79 1.05 -1.91
C SER A 34 -21.51 -0.16 -2.51
N THR A 35 -20.89 -0.87 -3.45
CA THR A 35 -21.50 -1.99 -4.20
C THR A 35 -20.59 -3.21 -4.37
N HIS A 36 -19.32 -3.10 -4.01
CA HIS A 36 -18.30 -4.14 -4.17
C HIS A 36 -17.42 -4.22 -2.94
N ASP A 37 -16.92 -5.39 -2.63
CA ASP A 37 -15.87 -5.59 -1.64
C ASP A 37 -14.55 -5.09 -2.23
N VAL A 38 -13.99 -4.04 -1.61
CA VAL A 38 -12.70 -3.49 -2.01
C VAL A 38 -11.61 -4.03 -1.10
N LEU A 39 -10.67 -4.76 -1.70
CA LEU A 39 -9.53 -5.34 -1.00
C LEU A 39 -8.24 -4.68 -1.49
N VAL A 40 -7.33 -4.36 -0.58
CA VAL A 40 -6.06 -3.72 -0.92
C VAL A 40 -4.88 -4.48 -0.32
N TRP A 41 -3.88 -4.75 -1.14
CA TRP A 41 -2.54 -5.16 -0.71
C TRP A 41 -1.58 -4.02 -0.99
N TYR A 42 -1.10 -3.41 0.08
CA TYR A 42 -0.19 -2.26 -0.01
C TYR A 42 1.22 -2.68 0.36
N CYS A 43 2.16 -2.47 -0.55
CA CYS A 43 3.57 -2.75 -0.33
C CYS A 43 4.31 -1.43 -0.12
N GLY A 44 4.74 -1.16 1.10
CA GLY A 44 5.42 0.06 1.49
C GLY A 44 6.93 -0.10 1.58
N LEU A 45 7.61 1.03 1.68
CA LEU A 45 9.04 1.15 1.91
C LEU A 45 9.27 2.15 3.05
N ARG A 46 10.36 1.98 3.79
CA ARG A 46 10.70 2.80 4.97
C ARG A 46 10.68 4.30 4.70
N ASP A 47 11.13 4.74 3.51
CA ASP A 47 11.15 6.15 3.13
C ASP A 47 11.36 6.37 1.63
N ALA A 48 11.28 7.62 1.19
CA ALA A 48 11.47 8.01 -0.20
C ALA A 48 12.93 7.88 -0.66
N GLU A 49 13.91 8.05 0.24
CA GLU A 49 15.35 7.93 -0.08
C GLU A 49 15.70 6.48 -0.44
N HIS A 50 15.14 5.54 0.32
CA HIS A 50 15.27 4.11 0.02
C HIS A 50 14.67 3.76 -1.36
N HIS A 51 13.49 4.32 -1.69
CA HIS A 51 12.90 4.14 -3.01
C HIS A 51 13.79 4.74 -4.12
N ILE A 52 14.37 5.94 -3.91
CA ILE A 52 15.29 6.59 -4.84
C ILE A 52 16.54 5.72 -5.06
N ALA A 53 17.13 5.20 -3.97
CA ALA A 53 18.29 4.33 -4.07
C ALA A 53 18.00 3.08 -4.92
N ARG A 54 16.85 2.44 -4.73
CA ARG A 54 16.41 1.29 -5.55
C ARG A 54 16.17 1.64 -7.01
N VAL A 55 15.58 2.81 -7.30
CA VAL A 55 15.41 3.30 -8.69
C VAL A 55 16.77 3.52 -9.34
N ARG A 56 17.72 4.18 -8.66
CA ARG A 56 19.08 4.39 -9.16
C ARG A 56 19.80 3.06 -9.45
N ALA A 57 19.74 2.10 -8.53
CA ALA A 57 20.32 0.77 -8.73
C ALA A 57 19.68 0.01 -9.91
N ARG A 58 18.37 0.17 -10.13
CA ARG A 58 17.67 -0.38 -11.29
C ARG A 58 18.10 0.29 -12.58
N VAL A 59 18.24 1.62 -12.60
CA VAL A 59 18.70 2.39 -13.77
C VAL A 59 20.11 1.99 -14.16
N ALA A 60 21.02 1.81 -13.20
CA ALA A 60 22.38 1.33 -13.44
C ALA A 60 22.42 -0.05 -14.14
N ARG A 61 21.32 -0.83 -14.05
CA ARG A 61 21.15 -2.13 -14.71
C ARG A 61 20.28 -2.05 -15.98
N GLY A 62 20.12 -0.83 -16.56
CA GLY A 62 19.36 -0.61 -17.80
C GLY A 62 17.84 -0.43 -17.61
N GLY A 63 17.37 -0.25 -16.38
CA GLY A 63 15.97 0.05 -16.09
C GLY A 63 15.58 1.49 -16.37
N HIS A 64 14.28 1.76 -16.34
CA HIS A 64 13.74 3.10 -16.60
C HIS A 64 13.91 4.04 -15.40
N ASP A 65 14.33 5.28 -15.67
CA ASP A 65 14.50 6.33 -14.66
C ASP A 65 13.17 6.98 -14.27
N ILE A 66 13.08 7.40 -13.00
CA ILE A 66 11.97 8.17 -12.47
C ILE A 66 12.55 9.36 -11.70
N PRO A 67 12.18 10.62 -12.05
CA PRO A 67 12.64 11.81 -11.34
C PRO A 67 12.39 11.72 -9.84
N GLU A 68 13.40 12.03 -9.03
CA GLU A 68 13.34 11.91 -7.56
C GLU A 68 12.19 12.70 -6.93
N GLU A 69 11.94 13.91 -7.42
CA GLU A 69 10.81 14.72 -6.98
C GLU A 69 9.46 13.98 -7.16
N ARG A 70 9.33 13.27 -8.28
CA ARG A 70 8.14 12.45 -8.56
C ARG A 70 8.04 11.27 -7.59
N ILE A 71 9.15 10.65 -7.22
CA ILE A 71 9.19 9.57 -6.22
C ILE A 71 8.76 10.12 -4.86
N ARG A 72 9.37 11.22 -4.38
CA ARG A 72 9.02 11.87 -3.10
C ARG A 72 7.55 12.26 -3.02
N LYS A 73 7.05 12.90 -4.09
CA LYS A 73 5.63 13.27 -4.18
C LYS A 73 4.73 12.04 -4.12
N ARG A 74 5.06 10.98 -4.87
CA ARG A 74 4.28 9.74 -4.93
C ARG A 74 4.24 9.02 -3.59
N CYS A 75 5.36 8.89 -2.88
CA CYS A 75 5.39 8.30 -1.54
C CYS A 75 4.41 9.00 -0.60
N LYS A 76 4.45 10.34 -0.53
CA LYS A 76 3.54 11.12 0.31
C LYS A 76 2.07 11.00 -0.10
N THR A 77 1.78 11.06 -1.41
CA THR A 77 0.39 11.01 -1.89
C THR A 77 -0.20 9.62 -1.80
N SER A 78 0.56 8.57 -2.10
CA SER A 78 0.14 7.17 -1.96
C SER A 78 -0.26 6.85 -0.52
N TYR A 79 0.59 7.22 0.43
CA TYR A 79 0.35 7.00 1.85
C TYR A 79 -0.91 7.72 2.36
N ARG A 80 -1.06 9.03 2.04
CA ARG A 80 -2.27 9.79 2.38
C ARG A 80 -3.53 9.22 1.73
N ASN A 81 -3.42 8.76 0.51
CA ASN A 81 -4.52 8.15 -0.21
C ASN A 81 -4.93 6.80 0.39
N LEU A 82 -3.96 6.01 0.87
CA LEU A 82 -4.26 4.80 1.62
C LEU A 82 -5.06 5.10 2.89
N LEU A 83 -4.59 6.06 3.72
CA LEU A 83 -5.31 6.48 4.93
C LEU A 83 -6.76 6.91 4.64
N LYS A 84 -6.99 7.63 3.53
CA LYS A 84 -8.35 8.01 3.12
C LYS A 84 -9.22 6.82 2.70
N LEU A 85 -8.58 5.81 2.10
CA LEU A 85 -9.29 4.66 1.57
C LEU A 85 -9.61 3.61 2.64
N MET A 86 -8.78 3.52 3.69
CA MET A 86 -8.90 2.49 4.75
C MET A 86 -10.32 2.31 5.30
N PRO A 87 -11.08 3.36 5.65
CA PRO A 87 -12.43 3.21 6.19
C PRO A 87 -13.46 2.57 5.24
N HIS A 88 -13.09 2.43 3.97
CA HIS A 88 -13.97 1.91 2.90
C HIS A 88 -13.55 0.51 2.43
N LEU A 89 -12.53 -0.08 3.05
CA LEU A 89 -12.00 -1.38 2.65
C LEU A 89 -12.65 -2.51 3.46
N VAL A 90 -13.00 -3.59 2.78
CA VAL A 90 -13.34 -4.85 3.43
C VAL A 90 -12.07 -5.53 3.94
N SER A 91 -10.99 -5.51 3.16
CA SER A 91 -9.72 -6.10 3.59
C SER A 91 -8.53 -5.24 3.20
N LEU A 92 -7.60 -5.06 4.14
CA LEU A 92 -6.32 -4.37 3.93
C LEU A 92 -5.17 -5.22 4.46
N ARG A 93 -4.19 -5.48 3.59
CA ARG A 93 -2.89 -6.02 4.01
C ARG A 93 -1.80 -5.05 3.64
N VAL A 94 -0.98 -4.70 4.62
CA VAL A 94 0.17 -3.81 4.43
C VAL A 94 1.45 -4.61 4.66
N TYR A 95 2.37 -4.51 3.73
CA TYR A 95 3.65 -5.21 3.77
C TYR A 95 4.80 -4.21 3.75
N ASP A 96 5.82 -4.46 4.56
CA ASP A 96 7.10 -3.76 4.48
C ASP A 96 8.05 -4.50 3.55
N ASN A 97 8.48 -3.83 2.50
CA ASN A 97 9.44 -4.33 1.52
C ASN A 97 10.77 -3.55 1.60
N SER A 98 11.19 -3.17 2.80
CA SER A 98 12.38 -2.32 3.01
C SER A 98 13.69 -3.10 3.13
N VAL A 99 13.67 -4.43 3.06
CA VAL A 99 14.89 -5.24 3.11
C VAL A 99 15.69 -5.04 1.82
N ASP A 100 16.94 -4.61 1.96
CA ASP A 100 17.88 -4.56 0.84
C ASP A 100 18.52 -5.94 0.63
N VAL A 101 18.73 -6.31 -0.62
CA VAL A 101 19.28 -7.59 -1.03
C VAL A 101 20.48 -7.34 -1.92
N GLU A 102 21.58 -8.01 -1.65
CA GLU A 102 22.77 -7.95 -2.50
C GLU A 102 22.54 -8.67 -3.85
N PRO A 103 23.24 -8.24 -4.91
CA PRO A 103 23.11 -8.87 -6.22
C PRO A 103 23.41 -10.38 -6.17
N GLY A 104 22.42 -11.20 -6.54
CA GLY A 104 22.53 -12.66 -6.57
C GLY A 104 21.95 -13.36 -5.35
N GLU A 105 21.53 -12.64 -4.33
CA GLU A 105 20.79 -13.21 -3.20
C GLU A 105 19.30 -13.38 -3.52
N ALA A 106 18.66 -14.32 -2.82
CA ALA A 106 17.21 -14.49 -2.91
C ALA A 106 16.51 -13.31 -2.27
N VAL A 107 15.54 -12.73 -3.00
CA VAL A 107 14.71 -11.64 -2.47
C VAL A 107 13.75 -12.24 -1.43
N PRO A 108 13.80 -11.79 -0.16
CA PRO A 108 12.88 -12.26 0.86
C PRO A 108 11.45 -11.80 0.56
N GLU A 109 10.47 -12.53 1.06
CA GLU A 109 9.09 -12.07 1.03
C GLU A 109 8.92 -10.80 1.87
N PRO A 110 8.10 -9.84 1.42
CA PRO A 110 7.80 -8.65 2.21
C PRO A 110 7.15 -9.01 3.54
N ALA A 111 7.58 -8.35 4.61
CA ALA A 111 7.04 -8.61 5.94
C ALA A 111 5.64 -8.02 6.10
N LEU A 112 4.68 -8.80 6.59
CA LEU A 112 3.35 -8.30 6.94
C LEU A 112 3.48 -7.35 8.14
N VAL A 113 2.89 -6.16 8.05
CA VAL A 113 2.92 -5.14 9.12
C VAL A 113 1.53 -4.70 9.59
N LEU A 114 0.50 -4.93 8.77
CA LEU A 114 -0.89 -4.71 9.14
C LEU A 114 -1.80 -5.65 8.35
N TYR A 115 -2.75 -6.27 9.02
CA TYR A 115 -3.87 -6.96 8.39
C TYR A 115 -5.18 -6.58 9.08
N VAL A 116 -6.07 -5.99 8.31
CA VAL A 116 -7.44 -5.66 8.71
C VAL A 116 -8.38 -6.44 7.80
N ASP A 117 -9.40 -7.06 8.37
CA ASP A 117 -10.43 -7.78 7.64
C ASP A 117 -11.77 -7.53 8.31
N ASP A 118 -12.75 -7.13 7.53
CA ASP A 118 -14.11 -6.81 7.98
C ASP A 118 -14.12 -5.87 9.21
N GLY A 119 -13.27 -4.83 9.17
CA GLY A 119 -13.12 -3.85 10.25
C GLY A 119 -12.35 -4.32 11.48
N GLN A 120 -11.88 -5.58 11.52
CA GLN A 120 -11.10 -6.13 12.63
C GLN A 120 -9.61 -6.15 12.32
N VAL A 121 -8.79 -5.71 13.27
CA VAL A 121 -7.32 -5.81 13.17
C VAL A 121 -6.92 -7.24 13.54
N LEU A 122 -6.45 -8.00 12.54
CA LEU A 122 -5.98 -9.37 12.70
C LEU A 122 -4.47 -9.47 12.88
N TYR A 123 -3.73 -8.41 12.54
CA TYR A 123 -2.30 -8.23 12.80
C TYR A 123 -1.95 -6.75 12.76
N PRO A 124 -1.14 -6.20 13.70
CA PRO A 124 -0.61 -6.86 14.91
C PRO A 124 -1.67 -7.04 15.99
N THR A 125 -1.56 -8.11 16.81
CA THR A 125 -2.50 -8.42 17.90
C THR A 125 -1.87 -8.35 19.29
N SER A 126 -0.54 -8.32 19.36
CA SER A 126 0.22 -8.25 20.60
C SER A 126 1.07 -6.99 20.70
N LEU A 127 1.39 -6.59 21.96
CA LEU A 127 2.30 -5.47 22.20
C LEU A 127 3.71 -5.70 21.60
N ALA A 128 4.17 -6.94 21.51
CA ALA A 128 5.45 -7.27 20.89
C ALA A 128 5.41 -6.97 19.38
N GLU A 129 4.40 -7.46 18.66
CA GLU A 129 4.20 -7.20 17.23
C GLU A 129 4.02 -5.70 16.94
N MET A 130 3.32 -4.96 17.81
CA MET A 130 3.18 -3.50 17.69
C MET A 130 4.51 -2.76 17.83
N ARG A 131 5.42 -3.23 18.73
CA ARG A 131 6.77 -2.66 18.86
C ARG A 131 7.64 -2.92 17.64
N ASP A 132 7.47 -4.06 16.99
CA ASP A 132 8.22 -4.44 15.79
C ASP A 132 7.68 -3.77 14.51
N THR A 133 6.54 -3.07 14.60
CA THR A 133 5.98 -2.31 13.48
C THR A 133 6.95 -1.19 13.06
N PRO A 134 7.37 -1.12 11.78
CA PRO A 134 8.24 -0.05 11.28
C PRO A 134 7.61 1.33 11.46
N ASP A 135 8.42 2.34 11.75
CA ASP A 135 7.93 3.71 12.04
C ASP A 135 7.02 4.27 10.95
N TRP A 136 7.31 3.98 9.69
CA TRP A 136 6.48 4.44 8.58
C TRP A 136 5.06 3.85 8.58
N ALA A 137 4.87 2.66 9.16
CA ALA A 137 3.59 1.94 9.18
C ALA A 137 2.80 2.19 10.48
N LYS A 138 3.42 2.68 11.56
CA LYS A 138 2.76 2.94 12.85
C LYS A 138 1.46 3.74 12.73
N PRO A 139 1.39 4.87 11.98
CA PRO A 139 0.14 5.61 11.86
C PRO A 139 -0.99 4.84 11.16
N LEU A 140 -0.67 3.84 10.30
CA LEU A 140 -1.69 2.98 9.70
C LEU A 140 -2.26 2.01 10.74
N VAL A 141 -1.40 1.45 11.58
CA VAL A 141 -1.82 0.57 12.68
C VAL A 141 -2.65 1.34 13.69
N GLU A 142 -2.21 2.53 14.11
CA GLU A 142 -2.94 3.40 15.03
C GLU A 142 -4.32 3.78 14.49
N ALA A 143 -4.41 4.17 13.22
CA ALA A 143 -5.68 4.50 12.57
C ALA A 143 -6.63 3.29 12.52
N SER A 144 -6.10 2.08 12.30
CA SER A 144 -6.91 0.86 12.26
C SER A 144 -7.44 0.47 13.64
N LEU A 145 -6.61 0.56 14.68
CA LEU A 145 -7.02 0.27 16.06
C LEU A 145 -8.08 1.25 16.56
N SER A 146 -7.91 2.55 16.26
CA SER A 146 -8.89 3.58 16.64
C SER A 146 -10.24 3.45 15.91
N ALA A 147 -10.28 2.81 14.76
CA ALA A 147 -11.51 2.57 14.01
C ALA A 147 -12.26 1.29 14.46
N SER A 148 -11.58 0.42 15.22
CA SER A 148 -12.13 -0.84 15.74
C SER A 148 -12.76 -0.69 17.14
N GLU A 149 -12.62 0.48 17.78
CA GLU A 149 -13.27 0.84 19.05
C GLU A 149 -14.67 1.44 18.83
#